data_6ed47a4d7fea3f1e1f70035b7a1ccfc0
#
_entry.id   6ed47a4d7fea3f1e1f70035b7a1ccfc0
#
_cell.length_a   1.000
_cell.length_b   1.000
_cell.length_c   1.000
_cell.angle_alpha   90.00
_cell.angle_beta   90.00
_cell.angle_gamma   90.00
#
_symmetry.space_group_name_H-M   'P 1'
#
loop_
_entity.id
_entity.type
_entity.pdbx_description
1 polymer ?
#
loop_
_entity_poly.entity_id
_entity_poly.type
_entity_poly.pdbx_seq_one_letter_code
_entity_poly.pdbx_strand_id
1 'polypeptide(L)'
;MKLTSRAIPSSEAFQTNRAGHLAALEVVQAAAEAAAAGGGDKARARHLERGKMLPRDRVANLLDPGAPFLEIGATAAHGLYDGAAPGAGVIAGVGRVHGLEVMVVCNDATVKGGTYYPMTVKKHLRAQEIAEENHLPCIYLVDSGGANLPNQDEVFPDRDHFGRIFYNQARMSAKGIPQIAVVMGSCTAGGAYVPAMSDVTIIVRDQGTIFLAGPPLVKAATGEVVTAEDLGGGDVHTRLSGVADYLAEDDAHALALARRAVSHLNRAKPATVQWQASEEPAYDPDEILGVVPADLRTPYDIREVIARVVDGSRFDEFKPLFGETLVTGFAHVRGCPVGIVANNGVLFSEAAQKGAHFVELCSQRKIPLVFLQNITGFMVGRKYENEGIARHGAKMVTAVASTNVPKITMVVGGSFGAGNYGMAGRAYQPRFMWSWPNSRISVMGGEQAAGVLATVRRDGIERAGGTWSAEDEADFKRPTIEMFERQSHPLYASARLWDDGIIDPRRARDVLALSLSASLCAPIEETRFGVFRM
;
A
#
# COMPACT_ATOMS: atom_id res chain seq x y z
N MET A 1 11.40 -24.78 15.48
CA MET A 1 12.30 -25.69 14.72
C MET A 1 13.00 -24.90 13.62
N LYS A 2 14.24 -25.25 13.23
CA LYS A 2 14.89 -24.63 12.06
C LYS A 2 14.37 -25.30 10.79
N LEU A 3 13.87 -24.52 9.85
CA LEU A 3 13.42 -25.02 8.55
C LEU A 3 14.60 -25.52 7.72
N THR A 4 14.36 -26.53 6.90
CA THR A 4 15.36 -27.10 5.97
C THR A 4 14.89 -26.81 4.54
N SER A 5 15.74 -26.12 3.77
CA SER A 5 15.48 -25.85 2.35
C SER A 5 15.80 -27.08 1.50
N ARG A 6 14.99 -27.27 0.45
CA ARG A 6 15.20 -28.27 -0.61
C ARG A 6 15.64 -27.62 -1.94
N ALA A 7 15.92 -26.32 -1.91
CA ALA A 7 16.35 -25.58 -3.08
C ALA A 7 17.68 -26.13 -3.63
N ILE A 8 17.77 -26.27 -4.93
CA ILE A 8 18.99 -26.63 -5.66
C ILE A 8 19.29 -25.47 -6.63
N PRO A 9 20.13 -24.49 -6.23
CA PRO A 9 20.39 -23.30 -7.03
C PRO A 9 20.93 -23.57 -8.43
N SER A 10 21.61 -24.71 -8.64
CA SER A 10 22.12 -25.12 -9.95
C SER A 10 21.10 -25.83 -10.85
N SER A 11 19.88 -26.12 -10.38
CA SER A 11 18.85 -26.77 -11.18
C SER A 11 18.29 -25.83 -12.25
N GLU A 12 17.89 -26.42 -13.39
CA GLU A 12 17.26 -25.67 -14.49
C GLU A 12 15.99 -24.96 -14.04
N ALA A 13 15.15 -25.63 -13.23
CA ALA A 13 13.92 -25.04 -12.69
C ALA A 13 14.19 -23.78 -11.85
N PHE A 14 15.21 -23.84 -10.96
CA PHE A 14 15.62 -22.69 -10.16
C PHE A 14 16.09 -21.52 -11.04
N GLN A 15 16.93 -21.79 -12.04
CA GLN A 15 17.44 -20.75 -12.94
C GLN A 15 16.34 -20.16 -13.82
N THR A 16 15.40 -20.98 -14.31
CA THR A 16 14.22 -20.52 -15.06
C THR A 16 13.33 -19.61 -14.22
N ASN A 17 13.02 -20.00 -12.98
CA ASN A 17 12.25 -19.17 -12.06
C ASN A 17 12.95 -17.83 -11.80
N ARG A 18 14.25 -17.86 -11.49
CA ARG A 18 15.06 -16.66 -11.26
C ARG A 18 15.01 -15.71 -12.45
N ALA A 19 15.20 -16.23 -13.67
CA ALA A 19 15.14 -15.41 -14.88
C ALA A 19 13.75 -14.78 -15.08
N GLY A 20 12.67 -15.53 -14.85
CA GLY A 20 11.30 -15.02 -14.93
C GLY A 20 11.02 -13.91 -13.93
N HIS A 21 11.47 -14.06 -12.69
CA HIS A 21 11.33 -13.02 -11.67
C HIS A 21 12.14 -11.76 -11.98
N LEU A 22 13.38 -11.91 -12.47
CA LEU A 22 14.21 -10.78 -12.86
C LEU A 22 13.57 -9.98 -14.00
N ALA A 23 13.04 -10.67 -15.03
CA ALA A 23 12.34 -10.02 -16.13
C ALA A 23 11.08 -9.25 -15.64
N ALA A 24 10.31 -9.84 -14.72
CA ALA A 24 9.15 -9.16 -14.14
C ALA A 24 9.56 -7.95 -13.27
N LEU A 25 10.68 -8.04 -12.55
CA LEU A 25 11.25 -6.94 -11.78
C LEU A 25 11.69 -5.77 -12.68
N GLU A 26 12.33 -6.03 -13.81
CA GLU A 26 12.74 -4.99 -14.77
C GLU A 26 11.55 -4.14 -15.22
N VAL A 27 10.41 -4.78 -15.52
CA VAL A 27 9.18 -4.08 -15.91
C VAL A 27 8.66 -3.16 -14.81
N VAL A 28 8.67 -3.65 -13.56
CA VAL A 28 8.23 -2.88 -12.39
C VAL A 28 9.18 -1.73 -12.10
N GLN A 29 10.49 -1.97 -12.17
CA GLN A 29 11.51 -0.94 -11.94
C GLN A 29 11.42 0.18 -12.98
N ALA A 30 11.29 -0.17 -14.26
CA ALA A 30 11.11 0.83 -15.32
C ALA A 30 9.86 1.70 -15.09
N ALA A 31 8.75 1.11 -14.64
CA ALA A 31 7.55 1.86 -14.29
C ALA A 31 7.74 2.78 -13.08
N ALA A 32 8.47 2.31 -12.06
CA ALA A 32 8.78 3.09 -10.86
C ALA A 32 9.76 4.25 -11.17
N GLU A 33 10.77 4.02 -12.00
CA GLU A 33 11.71 5.04 -12.46
C GLU A 33 11.01 6.13 -13.29
N ALA A 34 10.13 5.72 -14.20
CA ALA A 34 9.32 6.65 -14.98
C ALA A 34 8.41 7.51 -14.07
N ALA A 35 7.82 6.90 -13.03
CA ALA A 35 7.04 7.64 -12.04
C ALA A 35 7.92 8.59 -11.20
N ALA A 36 9.12 8.16 -10.81
CA ALA A 36 10.08 8.96 -10.05
C ALA A 36 10.63 10.17 -10.82
N ALA A 37 10.61 10.13 -12.16
CA ALA A 37 10.97 11.27 -13.01
C ALA A 37 9.96 12.43 -12.92
N GLY A 38 8.78 12.21 -12.34
CA GLY A 38 7.76 13.23 -12.13
C GLY A 38 7.29 13.86 -13.45
N GLY A 39 7.25 15.19 -13.51
CA GLY A 39 6.81 15.94 -14.69
C GLY A 39 7.83 15.99 -15.85
N GLY A 40 8.94 15.24 -15.74
CA GLY A 40 10.02 15.18 -16.73
C GLY A 40 11.00 16.37 -16.66
N ASP A 41 12.05 16.31 -17.46
CA ASP A 41 13.22 17.21 -17.35
C ASP A 41 12.86 18.68 -17.42
N LYS A 42 11.97 19.09 -18.36
CA LYS A 42 11.56 20.48 -18.51
C LYS A 42 10.84 21.03 -17.29
N ALA A 43 9.97 20.24 -16.68
CA ALA A 43 9.24 20.65 -15.48
C ALA A 43 10.15 20.69 -14.25
N ARG A 44 11.06 19.73 -14.14
CA ARG A 44 12.09 19.67 -13.09
C ARG A 44 13.05 20.87 -13.18
N ALA A 45 13.56 21.19 -14.38
CA ALA A 45 14.41 22.35 -14.60
C ALA A 45 13.72 23.65 -14.16
N ARG A 46 12.48 23.88 -14.61
CA ARG A 46 11.68 25.03 -14.19
C ARG A 46 11.45 25.10 -12.68
N HIS A 47 11.30 23.94 -12.02
CA HIS A 47 11.12 23.86 -10.57
C HIS A 47 12.39 24.33 -9.85
N LEU A 48 13.57 23.86 -10.29
CA LEU A 48 14.87 24.25 -9.76
C LEU A 48 15.20 25.72 -10.03
N GLU A 49 14.89 26.25 -11.22
CA GLU A 49 15.07 27.68 -11.57
C GLU A 49 14.30 28.62 -10.62
N ARG A 50 13.25 28.14 -9.98
CA ARG A 50 12.49 28.88 -8.96
C ARG A 50 13.08 28.78 -7.54
N GLY A 51 14.28 28.19 -7.40
CA GLY A 51 14.93 28.01 -6.11
C GLY A 51 14.35 26.88 -5.24
N LYS A 52 13.47 26.02 -5.79
CA LYS A 52 12.83 24.94 -5.05
C LYS A 52 13.64 23.64 -5.14
N MET A 53 13.70 22.90 -4.04
CA MET A 53 14.19 21.51 -4.06
C MET A 53 13.21 20.62 -4.82
N LEU A 54 13.73 19.60 -5.53
CA LEU A 54 12.86 18.58 -6.10
C LEU A 54 12.10 17.82 -5.01
N PRO A 55 10.87 17.35 -5.27
CA PRO A 55 10.05 16.72 -4.24
C PRO A 55 10.71 15.52 -3.54
N ARG A 56 11.45 14.68 -4.28
CA ARG A 56 12.19 13.56 -3.69
C ARG A 56 13.35 14.03 -2.82
N ASP A 57 14.01 15.11 -3.18
CA ASP A 57 15.07 15.72 -2.38
C ASP A 57 14.49 16.34 -1.10
N ARG A 58 13.29 16.96 -1.15
CA ARG A 58 12.57 17.42 0.05
C ARG A 58 12.33 16.28 1.02
N VAL A 59 11.82 15.14 0.54
CA VAL A 59 11.60 13.96 1.38
C VAL A 59 12.92 13.43 1.95
N ALA A 60 13.95 13.27 1.13
CA ALA A 60 15.25 12.76 1.57
C ALA A 60 15.92 13.65 2.63
N ASN A 61 15.82 14.99 2.50
CA ASN A 61 16.37 15.94 3.46
C ASN A 61 15.52 16.09 4.75
N LEU A 62 14.23 15.72 4.70
CA LEU A 62 13.38 15.68 5.88
C LEU A 62 13.73 14.52 6.81
N LEU A 63 14.04 13.35 6.24
CA LEU A 63 14.28 12.13 6.98
C LEU A 63 15.62 12.12 7.73
N ASP A 64 15.74 11.25 8.71
CA ASP A 64 17.00 11.03 9.41
C ASP A 64 18.05 10.45 8.44
N PRO A 65 19.31 10.89 8.49
CA PRO A 65 20.36 10.38 7.61
C PRO A 65 20.46 8.86 7.65
N GLY A 66 20.39 8.22 6.48
CA GLY A 66 20.45 6.77 6.33
C GLY A 66 19.18 6.02 6.77
N ALA A 67 18.13 6.72 7.21
CA ALA A 67 16.86 6.07 7.51
C ALA A 67 16.19 5.58 6.23
N PRO A 68 15.61 4.36 6.25
CA PRO A 68 14.83 3.87 5.12
C PRO A 68 13.53 4.66 4.96
N PHE A 69 13.05 4.77 3.72
CA PHE A 69 11.73 5.29 3.39
C PHE A 69 10.87 4.18 2.80
N LEU A 70 9.81 3.82 3.50
CA LEU A 70 8.83 2.84 3.04
C LEU A 70 7.79 3.56 2.18
N GLU A 71 8.13 3.79 0.90
CA GLU A 71 7.25 4.48 -0.06
C GLU A 71 6.03 3.63 -0.40
N ILE A 72 4.85 4.23 -0.40
CA ILE A 72 3.59 3.60 -0.80
C ILE A 72 3.15 4.11 -2.17
N GLY A 73 2.61 3.21 -3.00
CA GLY A 73 2.04 3.55 -4.29
C GLY A 73 3.03 4.25 -5.24
N ALA A 74 4.29 3.82 -5.30
CA ALA A 74 5.30 4.42 -6.19
C ALA A 74 4.85 4.41 -7.67
N THR A 75 4.12 3.38 -8.10
CA THR A 75 3.56 3.24 -9.45
C THR A 75 2.09 3.64 -9.56
N ALA A 76 1.54 4.35 -8.57
CA ALA A 76 0.15 4.81 -8.61
C ALA A 76 -0.12 5.64 -9.87
N ALA A 77 -1.31 5.46 -10.46
CA ALA A 77 -1.74 6.05 -11.72
C ALA A 77 -0.94 5.62 -12.97
N HIS A 78 -0.08 4.58 -12.89
CA HIS A 78 0.60 4.04 -14.06
C HIS A 78 -0.40 3.62 -15.15
N GLY A 79 -0.23 4.15 -16.37
CA GLY A 79 -1.14 3.89 -17.50
C GLY A 79 -2.54 4.53 -17.37
N LEU A 80 -2.75 5.42 -16.40
CA LEU A 80 -3.97 6.22 -16.27
C LEU A 80 -3.72 7.66 -16.72
N TYR A 81 -4.81 8.36 -17.07
CA TYR A 81 -4.79 9.80 -17.45
C TYR A 81 -3.79 10.12 -18.57
N ASP A 82 -3.62 9.22 -19.55
CA ASP A 82 -2.65 9.35 -20.64
C ASP A 82 -1.21 9.67 -20.14
N GLY A 83 -0.87 9.14 -18.96
CA GLY A 83 0.43 9.35 -18.32
C GLY A 83 0.61 10.74 -17.67
N ALA A 84 -0.45 11.54 -17.53
CA ALA A 84 -0.36 12.90 -17.01
C ALA A 84 -0.03 13.02 -15.51
N ALA A 85 -0.24 11.94 -14.73
CA ALA A 85 -0.07 11.95 -13.28
C ALA A 85 0.84 10.80 -12.79
N PRO A 86 2.13 10.74 -13.19
CA PRO A 86 3.06 9.70 -12.73
C PRO A 86 3.17 9.71 -11.20
N GLY A 87 3.19 8.53 -10.59
CA GLY A 87 3.17 8.37 -9.15
C GLY A 87 1.96 9.01 -8.45
N ALA A 88 0.88 9.27 -9.22
CA ALA A 88 -0.30 10.05 -8.81
C ALA A 88 0.04 11.50 -8.40
N GLY A 89 1.16 12.08 -8.83
CA GLY A 89 1.58 13.45 -8.50
C GLY A 89 1.86 13.70 -7.02
N VAL A 90 2.08 12.66 -6.23
CA VAL A 90 2.38 12.76 -4.80
C VAL A 90 3.30 11.62 -4.35
N ILE A 91 4.30 11.95 -3.53
CA ILE A 91 5.17 10.99 -2.86
C ILE A 91 4.61 10.77 -1.46
N ALA A 92 4.34 9.54 -1.09
CA ALA A 92 3.84 9.22 0.24
C ALA A 92 4.54 7.97 0.80
N GLY A 93 4.76 7.93 2.10
CA GLY A 93 5.39 6.79 2.75
C GLY A 93 5.74 7.03 4.21
N VAL A 94 6.22 5.98 4.85
CA VAL A 94 6.68 6.03 6.23
C VAL A 94 8.20 6.18 6.26
N GLY A 95 8.66 7.18 6.97
CA GLY A 95 10.09 7.42 7.22
C GLY A 95 10.34 7.76 8.68
N ARG A 96 11.58 8.07 9.03
CA ARG A 96 11.96 8.41 10.39
C ARG A 96 12.52 9.82 10.48
N VAL A 97 12.00 10.60 11.44
CA VAL A 97 12.44 11.96 11.75
C VAL A 97 12.66 12.07 13.26
N HIS A 98 13.84 12.44 13.67
CA HIS A 98 14.25 12.43 15.10
C HIS A 98 13.94 11.10 15.80
N GLY A 99 14.19 9.99 15.12
CA GLY A 99 13.95 8.63 15.64
C GLY A 99 12.47 8.19 15.66
N LEU A 100 11.52 9.07 15.37
CA LEU A 100 10.09 8.74 15.31
C LEU A 100 9.68 8.34 13.89
N GLU A 101 8.91 7.28 13.74
CA GLU A 101 8.23 6.95 12.49
C GLU A 101 7.12 7.97 12.23
N VAL A 102 7.12 8.53 11.02
CA VAL A 102 6.17 9.55 10.57
C VAL A 102 5.62 9.19 9.19
N MET A 103 4.40 9.58 8.90
CA MET A 103 3.85 9.56 7.54
C MET A 103 4.24 10.86 6.84
N VAL A 104 4.90 10.75 5.70
CA VAL A 104 5.22 11.89 4.82
C VAL A 104 4.29 11.86 3.63
N VAL A 105 3.70 13.02 3.29
CA VAL A 105 2.92 13.24 2.07
C VAL A 105 3.48 14.50 1.40
N CYS A 106 4.14 14.32 0.25
CA CYS A 106 4.80 15.41 -0.47
C CYS A 106 4.18 15.56 -1.86
N ASN A 107 3.61 16.73 -2.15
CA ASN A 107 3.12 17.03 -3.50
C ASN A 107 4.29 17.11 -4.48
N ASP A 108 4.12 16.54 -5.67
CA ASP A 108 5.04 16.72 -6.78
C ASP A 108 4.53 17.83 -7.71
N ALA A 109 4.95 19.06 -7.45
CA ALA A 109 4.56 20.21 -8.25
C ALA A 109 5.16 20.19 -9.69
N THR A 110 6.11 19.30 -9.98
CA THR A 110 6.58 19.07 -11.37
C THR A 110 5.52 18.35 -12.20
N VAL A 111 4.62 17.61 -11.55
CA VAL A 111 3.48 16.91 -12.15
C VAL A 111 2.26 17.82 -12.14
N LYS A 112 1.96 18.45 -13.27
CA LYS A 112 0.78 19.35 -13.43
C LYS A 112 0.60 20.38 -12.31
N GLY A 113 1.70 20.92 -11.76
CA GLY A 113 1.64 21.90 -10.68
C GLY A 113 1.15 21.35 -9.34
N GLY A 114 1.29 20.06 -9.08
CA GLY A 114 0.80 19.42 -7.86
C GLY A 114 -0.72 19.29 -7.78
N THR A 115 -1.40 19.33 -8.94
CA THR A 115 -2.87 19.22 -9.02
C THR A 115 -3.35 17.82 -8.66
N TYR A 116 -4.44 17.72 -7.90
CA TYR A 116 -5.03 16.45 -7.45
C TYR A 116 -5.92 15.82 -8.52
N TYR A 117 -5.48 14.70 -9.06
CA TYR A 117 -6.28 13.75 -9.83
C TYR A 117 -7.02 12.78 -8.90
N PRO A 118 -7.99 11.98 -9.39
CA PRO A 118 -8.67 10.98 -8.55
C PRO A 118 -7.70 10.03 -7.82
N MET A 119 -6.65 9.56 -8.51
CA MET A 119 -5.64 8.71 -7.88
C MET A 119 -4.73 9.45 -6.90
N THR A 120 -4.53 10.76 -7.05
CA THR A 120 -3.82 11.59 -6.06
C THR A 120 -4.59 11.64 -4.75
N VAL A 121 -5.91 11.87 -4.83
CA VAL A 121 -6.81 11.85 -3.66
C VAL A 121 -6.76 10.47 -2.99
N LYS A 122 -6.94 9.39 -3.75
CA LYS A 122 -6.92 8.03 -3.22
C LYS A 122 -5.59 7.70 -2.52
N LYS A 123 -4.46 8.12 -3.09
CA LYS A 123 -3.13 7.90 -2.48
C LYS A 123 -2.95 8.69 -1.19
N HIS A 124 -3.39 9.96 -1.16
CA HIS A 124 -3.35 10.78 0.04
C HIS A 124 -4.24 10.18 1.15
N LEU A 125 -5.47 9.77 0.81
CA LEU A 125 -6.37 9.11 1.76
C LEU A 125 -5.77 7.80 2.30
N ARG A 126 -5.09 7.00 1.46
CA ARG A 126 -4.42 5.79 1.94
C ARG A 126 -3.26 6.11 2.88
N ALA A 127 -2.49 7.16 2.61
CA ALA A 127 -1.45 7.61 3.52
C ALA A 127 -2.03 8.02 4.88
N GLN A 128 -3.13 8.76 4.89
CA GLN A 128 -3.83 9.14 6.13
C GLN A 128 -4.42 7.93 6.86
N GLU A 129 -4.99 6.95 6.14
CA GLU A 129 -5.48 5.70 6.73
C GLU A 129 -4.36 4.94 7.46
N ILE A 130 -3.21 4.78 6.79
CA ILE A 130 -2.02 4.17 7.42
C ILE A 130 -1.57 4.98 8.64
N ALA A 131 -1.55 6.31 8.54
CA ALA A 131 -1.14 7.17 9.65
C ALA A 131 -2.11 7.07 10.83
N GLU A 132 -3.41 7.08 10.58
CA GLU A 132 -4.45 6.98 11.61
C GLU A 132 -4.41 5.65 12.34
N GLU A 133 -4.37 4.53 11.59
CA GLU A 133 -4.36 3.19 12.15
C GLU A 133 -3.09 2.87 12.95
N ASN A 134 -1.98 3.50 12.59
CA ASN A 134 -0.67 3.26 13.20
C ASN A 134 -0.22 4.42 14.10
N HIS A 135 -1.07 5.42 14.33
CA HIS A 135 -0.78 6.61 15.13
C HIS A 135 0.50 7.36 14.71
N LEU A 136 0.78 7.43 13.40
CA LEU A 136 1.98 8.10 12.87
C LEU A 136 1.71 9.61 12.74
N PRO A 137 2.56 10.49 13.30
CA PRO A 137 2.52 11.91 12.97
C PRO A 137 2.59 12.11 11.45
N CYS A 138 1.77 13.03 10.91
CA CYS A 138 1.76 13.35 9.49
C CYS A 138 2.58 14.60 9.20
N ILE A 139 3.41 14.57 8.18
CA ILE A 139 4.14 15.73 7.65
C ILE A 139 3.73 15.92 6.20
N TYR A 140 3.05 17.03 5.92
CA TYR A 140 2.59 17.41 4.59
C TYR A 140 3.57 18.44 4.00
N LEU A 141 4.31 18.08 2.95
CA LEU A 141 5.12 19.00 2.16
C LEU A 141 4.27 19.51 1.00
N VAL A 142 3.67 20.68 1.20
CA VAL A 142 2.59 21.19 0.35
C VAL A 142 3.12 22.07 -0.76
N ASP A 143 2.80 21.70 -2.00
CA ASP A 143 3.08 22.49 -3.22
C ASP A 143 2.04 22.08 -4.28
N SER A 144 0.78 22.58 -4.13
CA SER A 144 -0.38 22.07 -4.86
C SER A 144 -1.25 23.17 -5.46
N GLY A 145 -1.61 22.99 -6.73
CA GLY A 145 -2.58 23.83 -7.43
C GLY A 145 -4.06 23.51 -7.11
N GLY A 146 -4.35 22.60 -6.16
CA GLY A 146 -5.71 22.19 -5.82
C GLY A 146 -6.26 21.06 -6.68
N ALA A 147 -7.59 20.95 -6.81
CA ALA A 147 -8.25 19.88 -7.55
C ALA A 147 -8.06 20.03 -9.08
N ASN A 148 -7.92 18.90 -9.78
CA ASN A 148 -7.94 18.87 -11.23
C ASN A 148 -9.35 19.14 -11.76
N LEU A 149 -9.58 20.30 -12.34
CA LEU A 149 -10.90 20.76 -12.76
C LEU A 149 -11.56 19.86 -13.82
N PRO A 150 -10.85 19.33 -14.84
CA PRO A 150 -11.45 18.40 -15.79
C PRO A 150 -12.00 17.10 -15.18
N ASN A 151 -11.48 16.68 -14.02
CA ASN A 151 -11.90 15.49 -13.28
C ASN A 151 -12.65 15.85 -11.99
N GLN A 152 -13.28 17.02 -11.90
CA GLN A 152 -13.86 17.51 -10.64
C GLN A 152 -14.93 16.59 -10.06
N ASP A 153 -15.69 15.90 -10.90
CA ASP A 153 -16.71 14.91 -10.55
C ASP A 153 -16.15 13.67 -9.85
N GLU A 154 -14.91 13.27 -10.15
CA GLU A 154 -14.21 12.17 -9.49
C GLU A 154 -13.23 12.61 -8.39
N VAL A 155 -13.13 13.93 -8.12
CA VAL A 155 -12.22 14.49 -7.12
C VAL A 155 -12.95 15.16 -5.96
N PHE A 156 -14.12 15.79 -6.19
CA PHE A 156 -14.73 16.70 -5.22
C PHE A 156 -15.97 16.15 -4.49
N PRO A 157 -17.03 15.62 -5.15
CA PRO A 157 -18.36 15.56 -4.55
C PRO A 157 -18.62 14.37 -3.61
N ASP A 158 -17.86 13.28 -3.68
CA ASP A 158 -18.16 12.05 -2.95
C ASP A 158 -17.45 11.97 -1.60
N ARG A 159 -17.86 10.99 -0.78
CA ARG A 159 -17.37 10.76 0.58
C ARG A 159 -15.85 10.60 0.65
N ASP A 160 -15.26 9.80 -0.24
CA ASP A 160 -13.84 9.48 -0.26
C ASP A 160 -13.09 10.30 -1.32
N HIS A 161 -13.53 11.55 -1.53
CA HIS A 161 -12.92 12.55 -2.38
C HIS A 161 -12.12 13.58 -1.57
N PHE A 162 -11.76 14.67 -2.18
CA PHE A 162 -10.83 15.67 -1.66
C PHE A 162 -11.21 16.18 -0.27
N GLY A 163 -12.52 16.40 0.00
CA GLY A 163 -13.00 16.83 1.32
C GLY A 163 -12.71 15.83 2.45
N ARG A 164 -12.55 14.54 2.11
CA ARG A 164 -12.21 13.52 3.10
C ARG A 164 -10.82 13.70 3.70
N ILE A 165 -9.89 14.28 2.95
CA ILE A 165 -8.53 14.60 3.41
C ILE A 165 -8.60 15.49 4.66
N PHE A 166 -9.42 16.54 4.60
CA PHE A 166 -9.58 17.52 5.71
C PHE A 166 -10.34 16.94 6.89
N TYR A 167 -11.38 16.15 6.61
CA TYR A 167 -12.09 15.40 7.64
C TYR A 167 -11.15 14.47 8.41
N ASN A 168 -10.34 13.69 7.72
CA ASN A 168 -9.38 12.79 8.34
C ASN A 168 -8.34 13.56 9.15
N GLN A 169 -7.80 14.66 8.63
CA GLN A 169 -6.81 15.49 9.29
C GLN A 169 -7.33 16.03 10.63
N ALA A 170 -8.55 16.58 10.66
CA ALA A 170 -9.19 17.03 11.89
C ALA A 170 -9.43 15.88 12.88
N ARG A 171 -9.86 14.72 12.39
CA ARG A 171 -10.10 13.54 13.24
C ARG A 171 -8.81 12.95 13.81
N MET A 172 -7.73 12.94 13.04
CA MET A 172 -6.42 12.48 13.49
C MET A 172 -5.85 13.42 14.56
N SER A 173 -5.90 14.74 14.34
CA SER A 173 -5.51 15.73 15.36
C SER A 173 -6.31 15.54 16.66
N ALA A 174 -7.64 15.36 16.58
CA ALA A 174 -8.49 15.08 17.74
C ALA A 174 -8.15 13.77 18.48
N LYS A 175 -7.52 12.81 17.80
CA LYS A 175 -6.98 11.55 18.38
C LYS A 175 -5.55 11.72 18.93
N GLY A 176 -4.99 12.93 18.91
CA GLY A 176 -3.62 13.21 19.31
C GLY A 176 -2.57 12.67 18.32
N ILE A 177 -2.93 12.51 17.04
CA ILE A 177 -1.98 12.19 15.98
C ILE A 177 -1.55 13.51 15.33
N PRO A 178 -0.31 13.97 15.56
CA PRO A 178 0.14 15.30 15.13
C PRO A 178 0.09 15.50 13.63
N GLN A 179 -0.32 16.71 13.22
CA GLN A 179 -0.43 17.14 11.83
C GLN A 179 0.49 18.35 11.62
N ILE A 180 1.52 18.21 10.78
CA ILE A 180 2.51 19.25 10.50
C ILE A 180 2.46 19.56 9.01
N ALA A 181 2.19 20.80 8.63
CA ALA A 181 2.26 21.25 7.25
C ALA A 181 3.48 22.14 6.99
N VAL A 182 4.11 21.94 5.84
CA VAL A 182 5.22 22.75 5.34
C VAL A 182 4.82 23.26 3.97
N VAL A 183 4.47 24.53 3.86
CA VAL A 183 4.02 25.16 2.61
C VAL A 183 5.24 25.65 1.83
N MET A 184 5.62 24.86 0.81
CA MET A 184 6.82 25.03 0.01
C MET A 184 6.50 25.47 -1.43
N GLY A 185 5.29 25.97 -1.62
CA GLY A 185 4.80 26.47 -2.90
C GLY A 185 3.34 26.85 -2.83
N SER A 186 2.64 26.78 -3.96
CA SER A 186 1.23 27.14 -4.01
C SER A 186 0.37 26.22 -3.14
N CYS A 187 -0.60 26.80 -2.44
CA CYS A 187 -1.62 26.10 -1.69
C CYS A 187 -2.96 26.80 -1.92
N THR A 188 -3.68 26.38 -2.94
CA THR A 188 -4.82 27.13 -3.49
C THR A 188 -6.14 26.37 -3.30
N ALA A 189 -7.22 27.13 -3.15
CA ALA A 189 -8.60 26.65 -3.03
C ALA A 189 -8.77 25.65 -1.87
N GLY A 190 -9.37 24.50 -2.09
CA GLY A 190 -9.54 23.47 -1.05
C GLY A 190 -8.22 23.01 -0.43
N GLY A 191 -7.11 23.03 -1.20
CA GLY A 191 -5.77 22.69 -0.69
C GLY A 191 -5.30 23.58 0.46
N ALA A 192 -5.78 24.81 0.55
CA ALA A 192 -5.46 25.75 1.63
C ALA A 192 -5.87 25.24 3.03
N TYR A 193 -6.80 24.30 3.10
CA TYR A 193 -7.19 23.69 4.37
C TYR A 193 -6.16 22.73 4.93
N VAL A 194 -5.28 22.14 4.12
CA VAL A 194 -4.21 21.26 4.64
C VAL A 194 -3.33 22.00 5.65
N PRO A 195 -2.70 23.16 5.32
CA PRO A 195 -1.96 23.91 6.32
C PRO A 195 -2.87 24.57 7.37
N ALA A 196 -4.01 25.12 6.99
CA ALA A 196 -4.88 25.85 7.93
C ALA A 196 -5.49 24.94 9.03
N MET A 197 -5.52 23.63 8.84
CA MET A 197 -6.04 22.64 9.79
C MET A 197 -4.93 21.79 10.41
N SER A 198 -3.66 22.05 10.12
CA SER A 198 -2.53 21.39 10.77
C SER A 198 -2.28 21.96 12.16
N ASP A 199 -1.74 21.12 13.07
CA ASP A 199 -1.38 21.54 14.43
C ASP A 199 -0.18 22.50 14.44
N VAL A 200 0.69 22.36 13.42
CA VAL A 200 1.84 23.25 13.17
C VAL A 200 1.95 23.51 11.66
N THR A 201 2.06 24.78 11.31
CA THR A 201 2.20 25.21 9.91
C THR A 201 3.45 26.08 9.73
N ILE A 202 4.30 25.66 8.78
CA ILE A 202 5.52 26.32 8.36
C ILE A 202 5.31 26.81 6.92
N ILE A 203 5.73 28.03 6.59
CA ILE A 203 5.63 28.58 5.24
C ILE A 203 6.97 29.15 4.78
N VAL A 204 7.34 28.90 3.52
CA VAL A 204 8.55 29.44 2.92
C VAL A 204 8.27 30.83 2.36
N ARG A 205 9.11 31.82 2.74
CA ARG A 205 9.02 33.22 2.28
C ARG A 205 9.17 33.30 0.76
N ASP A 206 8.40 34.20 0.14
CA ASP A 206 8.43 34.50 -1.31
C ASP A 206 8.22 33.28 -2.23
N GLN A 207 7.79 32.14 -1.64
CA GLN A 207 7.59 30.87 -2.36
C GLN A 207 6.28 30.20 -1.98
N GLY A 208 6.00 30.10 -0.68
CA GLY A 208 4.78 29.49 -0.13
C GLY A 208 3.62 30.50 -0.17
N THR A 209 2.45 30.06 -0.64
CA THR A 209 1.23 30.88 -0.61
C THR A 209 0.05 30.04 -0.17
N ILE A 210 -0.84 30.61 0.65
CA ILE A 210 -2.08 30.00 1.11
C ILE A 210 -3.23 30.96 0.84
N PHE A 211 -4.18 30.57 0.00
CA PHE A 211 -5.40 31.35 -0.22
C PHE A 211 -6.54 30.48 -0.77
N LEU A 212 -7.78 30.79 -0.40
CA LEU A 212 -8.97 30.12 -0.92
C LEU A 212 -9.26 30.53 -2.38
N ALA A 213 -9.01 31.81 -2.69
CA ALA A 213 -9.17 32.36 -4.02
C ALA A 213 -7.85 33.03 -4.45
N GLY A 214 -7.24 32.56 -5.51
CA GLY A 214 -6.02 33.16 -6.05
C GLY A 214 -6.25 34.53 -6.70
N PRO A 215 -5.19 35.33 -6.97
CA PRO A 215 -5.29 36.69 -7.51
C PRO A 215 -6.22 36.85 -8.72
N PRO A 216 -6.24 35.91 -9.72
CA PRO A 216 -7.19 36.02 -10.83
C PRO A 216 -8.66 35.95 -10.42
N LEU A 217 -8.98 35.11 -9.43
CA LEU A 217 -10.36 34.96 -8.95
C LEU A 217 -10.76 36.15 -8.06
N VAL A 218 -9.85 36.68 -7.24
CA VAL A 218 -10.07 37.92 -6.47
C VAL A 218 -10.38 39.07 -7.42
N LYS A 219 -9.56 39.26 -8.46
CA LYS A 219 -9.80 40.31 -9.48
C LYS A 219 -11.16 40.14 -10.17
N ALA A 220 -11.55 38.94 -10.51
CA ALA A 220 -12.83 38.67 -11.16
C ALA A 220 -14.02 38.92 -10.24
N ALA A 221 -13.90 38.61 -8.93
CA ALA A 221 -14.96 38.72 -7.97
C ALA A 221 -15.15 40.14 -7.37
N THR A 222 -14.03 40.85 -7.15
CA THR A 222 -14.05 42.15 -6.40
C THR A 222 -13.49 43.32 -7.20
N GLY A 223 -12.80 43.05 -8.33
CA GLY A 223 -12.06 44.04 -9.09
C GLY A 223 -10.68 44.39 -8.52
N GLU A 224 -10.33 43.88 -7.34
CA GLU A 224 -9.07 44.13 -6.67
C GLU A 224 -7.90 43.48 -7.41
N VAL A 225 -6.79 44.19 -7.56
CA VAL A 225 -5.55 43.70 -8.15
C VAL A 225 -4.52 43.52 -7.05
N VAL A 226 -4.20 42.26 -6.73
CA VAL A 226 -3.26 41.89 -5.67
C VAL A 226 -2.22 40.94 -6.22
N THR A 227 -1.01 40.93 -5.63
CA THR A 227 -0.02 39.90 -5.86
C THR A 227 -0.33 38.65 -5.04
N ALA A 228 0.22 37.50 -5.40
CA ALA A 228 0.06 36.29 -4.59
C ALA A 228 0.68 36.43 -3.19
N GLU A 229 1.81 37.14 -3.09
CA GLU A 229 2.50 37.38 -1.82
C GLU A 229 1.68 38.31 -0.91
N ASP A 230 1.14 39.43 -1.45
CA ASP A 230 0.29 40.35 -0.68
C ASP A 230 -1.05 39.72 -0.26
N LEU A 231 -1.57 38.76 -1.05
CA LEU A 231 -2.82 38.09 -0.77
C LEU A 231 -2.69 37.02 0.30
N GLY A 232 -1.62 36.21 0.24
CA GLY A 232 -1.47 35.06 1.12
C GLY A 232 -0.07 34.47 1.13
N GLY A 233 0.96 35.31 1.10
CA GLY A 233 2.35 34.90 1.23
C GLY A 233 2.80 34.68 2.67
N GLY A 234 4.06 34.35 2.82
CA GLY A 234 4.66 33.97 4.09
C GLY A 234 4.56 35.05 5.18
N ASP A 235 4.89 36.30 4.85
CA ASP A 235 4.81 37.42 5.81
C ASP A 235 3.36 37.74 6.21
N VAL A 236 2.39 37.60 5.28
CA VAL A 236 0.97 37.81 5.58
C VAL A 236 0.49 36.77 6.60
N HIS A 237 0.81 35.49 6.37
CA HIS A 237 0.27 34.42 7.21
C HIS A 237 0.99 34.27 8.56
N THR A 238 2.24 34.69 8.66
CA THR A 238 2.96 34.63 9.94
C THR A 238 2.80 35.88 10.80
N ARG A 239 2.48 37.08 10.19
CA ARG A 239 2.43 38.35 10.93
C ARG A 239 1.02 38.93 11.09
N LEU A 240 0.13 38.69 10.11
CA LEU A 240 -1.17 39.34 10.06
C LEU A 240 -2.32 38.35 10.34
N SER A 241 -2.41 37.26 9.58
CA SER A 241 -3.54 36.33 9.70
C SER A 241 -3.33 35.24 10.75
N GLY A 242 -2.08 34.90 11.09
CA GLY A 242 -1.78 33.85 12.06
C GLY A 242 -2.07 32.43 11.53
N VAL A 243 -2.23 32.22 10.22
CA VAL A 243 -2.45 30.89 9.62
C VAL A 243 -1.19 30.04 9.66
N ALA A 244 -0.01 30.66 9.60
CA ALA A 244 1.27 29.97 9.70
C ALA A 244 2.01 30.38 10.99
N ASP A 245 2.65 29.39 11.64
CA ASP A 245 3.34 29.55 12.90
C ASP A 245 4.82 29.95 12.72
N TYR A 246 5.44 29.48 11.64
CA TYR A 246 6.85 29.71 11.37
C TYR A 246 7.09 30.14 9.93
N LEU A 247 7.93 31.17 9.77
CA LEU A 247 8.43 31.62 8.48
C LEU A 247 9.82 31.03 8.21
N ALA A 248 9.96 30.32 7.12
CA ALA A 248 11.23 29.78 6.65
C ALA A 248 11.79 30.63 5.50
N GLU A 249 13.11 30.73 5.40
CA GLU A 249 13.76 31.49 4.34
C GLU A 249 13.83 30.73 3.00
N ASP A 250 13.93 29.38 3.07
CA ASP A 250 14.01 28.48 1.93
C ASP A 250 13.53 27.07 2.29
N ASP A 251 13.57 26.15 1.32
CA ASP A 251 13.16 24.75 1.50
C ASP A 251 14.00 24.06 2.59
N ALA A 252 15.31 24.29 2.66
CA ALA A 252 16.18 23.65 3.65
C ALA A 252 15.84 24.11 5.08
N HIS A 253 15.63 25.41 5.27
CA HIS A 253 15.22 25.97 6.55
C HIS A 253 13.83 25.47 6.95
N ALA A 254 12.88 25.36 6.01
CA ALA A 254 11.55 24.83 6.25
C ALA A 254 11.59 23.36 6.74
N LEU A 255 12.41 22.53 6.13
CA LEU A 255 12.61 21.13 6.55
C LEU A 255 13.28 21.05 7.93
N ALA A 256 14.23 21.93 8.24
CA ALA A 256 14.84 22.01 9.57
C ALA A 256 13.81 22.39 10.64
N LEU A 257 12.91 23.34 10.34
CA LEU A 257 11.81 23.72 11.22
C LEU A 257 10.82 22.57 11.42
N ALA A 258 10.49 21.82 10.36
CA ALA A 258 9.62 20.63 10.46
C ALA A 258 10.26 19.55 11.34
N ARG A 259 11.55 19.26 11.16
CA ARG A 259 12.29 18.34 12.01
C ARG A 259 12.27 18.80 13.48
N ARG A 260 12.48 20.11 13.74
CA ARG A 260 12.36 20.70 15.07
C ARG A 260 10.95 20.52 15.65
N ALA A 261 9.89 20.72 14.86
CA ALA A 261 8.52 20.49 15.32
C ALA A 261 8.31 19.03 15.76
N VAL A 262 8.85 18.07 15.00
CA VAL A 262 8.80 16.63 15.38
C VAL A 262 9.54 16.38 16.71
N SER A 263 10.67 17.03 16.96
CA SER A 263 11.43 16.86 18.21
C SER A 263 10.67 17.30 19.47
N HIS A 264 9.65 18.15 19.33
CA HIS A 264 8.83 18.65 20.42
C HIS A 264 7.56 17.83 20.68
N LEU A 265 7.29 16.76 19.92
CA LEU A 265 6.03 16.01 20.04
C LEU A 265 5.92 15.21 21.35
N ASN A 266 6.99 15.06 22.12
CA ASN A 266 7.01 14.30 23.37
C ASN A 266 6.34 12.91 23.23
N ARG A 267 6.68 12.18 22.17
CA ARG A 267 6.12 10.85 21.88
C ARG A 267 7.17 9.78 22.01
N ALA A 268 6.76 8.64 22.56
CA ALA A 268 7.55 7.42 22.56
C ALA A 268 6.75 6.30 21.92
N LYS A 269 7.44 5.39 21.25
CA LYS A 269 6.84 4.18 20.69
C LYS A 269 6.35 3.29 21.84
N PRO A 270 5.10 2.81 21.83
CA PRO A 270 4.60 1.93 22.87
C PRO A 270 5.33 0.57 22.85
N ALA A 271 5.60 0.01 24.03
CA ALA A 271 6.18 -1.32 24.17
C ALA A 271 5.06 -2.39 24.06
N THR A 272 4.54 -2.61 22.85
CA THR A 272 3.38 -3.50 22.61
C THR A 272 3.74 -4.96 22.49
N VAL A 273 4.97 -5.29 22.08
CA VAL A 273 5.49 -6.64 21.90
C VAL A 273 6.89 -6.78 22.47
N GLN A 274 7.30 -8.00 22.77
CA GLN A 274 8.66 -8.29 23.24
C GLN A 274 9.60 -8.51 22.05
N TRP A 275 10.41 -7.52 21.73
CA TRP A 275 11.45 -7.62 20.73
C TRP A 275 12.62 -8.45 21.24
N GLN A 276 13.24 -9.22 20.37
CA GLN A 276 14.50 -9.90 20.64
C GLN A 276 15.60 -9.47 19.65
N ALA A 277 16.84 -9.93 19.89
CA ALA A 277 17.93 -9.67 18.95
C ALA A 277 17.60 -10.26 17.57
N SER A 278 17.76 -9.46 16.52
CA SER A 278 17.59 -9.92 15.14
C SER A 278 18.71 -10.89 14.75
N GLU A 279 18.35 -11.94 14.03
CA GLU A 279 19.28 -12.91 13.45
C GLU A 279 19.02 -13.05 11.96
N GLU A 280 20.09 -13.09 11.15
CA GLU A 280 19.89 -13.29 9.71
C GLU A 280 19.33 -14.69 9.41
N PRO A 281 18.52 -14.85 8.35
CA PRO A 281 18.08 -16.16 7.89
C PRO A 281 19.27 -17.06 7.57
N ALA A 282 19.09 -18.37 7.73
CA ALA A 282 20.14 -19.33 7.39
C ALA A 282 20.32 -19.54 5.87
N TYR A 283 19.36 -19.05 5.08
CA TYR A 283 19.34 -19.14 3.63
C TYR A 283 19.37 -17.75 3.02
N ASP A 284 20.05 -17.62 1.87
CA ASP A 284 20.19 -16.35 1.17
C ASP A 284 18.81 -15.83 0.68
N PRO A 285 18.40 -14.62 1.02
CA PRO A 285 17.17 -14.01 0.50
C PRO A 285 17.13 -13.93 -1.03
N ASP A 286 18.26 -13.85 -1.72
CA ASP A 286 18.33 -13.83 -3.18
C ASP A 286 17.81 -15.12 -3.83
N GLU A 287 17.85 -16.24 -3.09
CA GLU A 287 17.31 -17.51 -3.55
C GLU A 287 15.76 -17.49 -3.68
N ILE A 288 15.07 -16.54 -3.09
CA ILE A 288 13.60 -16.40 -3.24
C ILE A 288 13.21 -16.37 -4.71
N LEU A 289 14.00 -15.71 -5.56
CA LEU A 289 13.73 -15.63 -7.00
C LEU A 289 13.77 -16.98 -7.73
N GLY A 290 14.50 -17.95 -7.17
CA GLY A 290 14.62 -19.30 -7.76
C GLY A 290 13.69 -20.33 -7.13
N VAL A 291 13.38 -20.19 -5.82
CA VAL A 291 12.52 -21.17 -5.12
C VAL A 291 11.04 -20.95 -5.37
N VAL A 292 10.63 -19.73 -5.72
CA VAL A 292 9.25 -19.42 -6.09
C VAL A 292 9.09 -19.51 -7.60
N PRO A 293 8.17 -20.35 -8.10
CA PRO A 293 7.89 -20.40 -9.54
C PRO A 293 7.37 -19.07 -10.07
N ALA A 294 7.87 -18.66 -11.23
CA ALA A 294 7.32 -17.49 -11.94
C ALA A 294 5.92 -17.79 -12.51
N ASP A 295 5.66 -19.04 -12.88
CA ASP A 295 4.33 -19.53 -13.30
C ASP A 295 3.51 -19.94 -12.08
N LEU A 296 2.40 -19.25 -11.83
CA LEU A 296 1.51 -19.49 -10.69
C LEU A 296 0.84 -20.86 -10.66
N ARG A 297 0.84 -21.59 -11.78
CA ARG A 297 0.29 -22.95 -11.88
C ARG A 297 1.23 -24.01 -11.29
N THR A 298 2.49 -23.65 -11.11
CA THR A 298 3.50 -24.55 -10.55
C THR A 298 3.47 -24.49 -9.02
N PRO A 299 3.12 -25.59 -8.33
CA PRO A 299 3.09 -25.59 -6.88
C PRO A 299 4.50 -25.58 -6.29
N TYR A 300 4.64 -24.99 -5.11
CA TYR A 300 5.87 -25.01 -4.32
C TYR A 300 5.53 -24.99 -2.83
N ASP A 301 6.47 -25.36 -1.97
CA ASP A 301 6.29 -25.29 -0.52
C ASP A 301 6.59 -23.88 -0.03
N ILE A 302 5.57 -23.21 0.52
CA ILE A 302 5.68 -21.84 1.04
C ILE A 302 6.70 -21.70 2.19
N ARG A 303 7.08 -22.81 2.84
CA ARG A 303 8.11 -22.82 3.87
C ARG A 303 9.48 -22.40 3.32
N GLU A 304 9.72 -22.54 2.03
CA GLU A 304 10.93 -22.03 1.36
C GLU A 304 11.01 -20.51 1.42
N VAL A 305 9.88 -19.80 1.28
CA VAL A 305 9.80 -18.33 1.47
C VAL A 305 9.99 -17.99 2.94
N ILE A 306 9.25 -18.67 3.84
CA ILE A 306 9.34 -18.43 5.28
C ILE A 306 10.78 -18.58 5.76
N ALA A 307 11.51 -19.61 5.30
CA ALA A 307 12.89 -19.89 5.69
C ALA A 307 13.88 -18.76 5.33
N ARG A 308 13.55 -17.92 4.31
CA ARG A 308 14.39 -16.80 3.83
C ARG A 308 13.97 -15.43 4.37
N VAL A 309 12.88 -15.42 5.16
CA VAL A 309 12.33 -14.18 5.72
C VAL A 309 12.47 -14.11 7.23
N VAL A 310 12.33 -15.25 7.94
CA VAL A 310 12.31 -15.27 9.40
C VAL A 310 13.70 -15.42 10.01
N ASP A 311 13.85 -14.91 11.21
CA ASP A 311 15.12 -14.91 11.97
C ASP A 311 15.63 -16.33 12.19
N GLY A 312 16.90 -16.56 11.80
CA GLY A 312 17.60 -17.85 11.90
C GLY A 312 16.89 -18.99 11.17
N SER A 313 15.97 -18.68 10.23
CA SER A 313 15.08 -19.65 9.58
C SER A 313 14.31 -20.53 10.59
N ARG A 314 14.02 -19.98 11.77
CA ARG A 314 13.27 -20.68 12.85
C ARG A 314 11.80 -20.40 12.72
N PHE A 315 11.03 -21.49 12.66
CA PHE A 315 9.57 -21.45 12.55
C PHE A 315 8.95 -22.52 13.45
N ASP A 316 8.03 -22.12 14.31
CA ASP A 316 7.27 -23.04 15.15
C ASP A 316 5.89 -23.24 14.54
N GLU A 317 5.78 -24.29 13.71
CA GLU A 317 4.58 -24.56 12.94
C GLU A 317 3.45 -25.06 13.81
N PHE A 318 2.30 -24.39 13.75
CA PHE A 318 1.09 -24.73 14.46
C PHE A 318 0.24 -25.72 13.65
N LYS A 319 -0.14 -26.84 14.23
CA LYS A 319 -0.93 -27.93 13.61
C LYS A 319 -0.37 -28.39 12.26
N PRO A 320 0.90 -28.84 12.17
CA PRO A 320 1.51 -29.21 10.89
C PRO A 320 0.82 -30.40 10.19
N LEU A 321 0.13 -31.25 10.93
CA LEU A 321 -0.56 -32.45 10.41
C LEU A 321 -2.05 -32.24 10.12
N PHE A 322 -2.58 -31.03 10.30
CA PHE A 322 -3.98 -30.71 10.07
C PHE A 322 -4.12 -29.49 9.16
N GLY A 323 -4.91 -29.60 8.09
CA GLY A 323 -5.10 -28.51 7.13
C GLY A 323 -3.79 -28.10 6.45
N GLU A 324 -3.04 -29.05 5.91
CA GLU A 324 -1.66 -28.88 5.40
C GLU A 324 -1.53 -27.86 4.26
N THR A 325 -2.64 -27.53 3.58
CA THR A 325 -2.67 -26.52 2.52
C THR A 325 -2.65 -25.06 3.04
N LEU A 326 -2.69 -24.87 4.36
CA LEU A 326 -2.41 -23.62 5.04
C LEU A 326 -1.33 -23.84 6.09
N VAL A 327 -0.20 -23.17 5.95
CA VAL A 327 0.90 -23.17 6.91
C VAL A 327 0.69 -22.03 7.89
N THR A 328 0.66 -22.34 9.19
CA THR A 328 0.53 -21.35 10.25
C THR A 328 1.59 -21.61 11.32
N GLY A 329 2.13 -20.56 11.92
CA GLY A 329 3.13 -20.74 12.97
C GLY A 329 3.74 -19.44 13.49
N PHE A 330 4.53 -19.55 14.54
CA PHE A 330 5.20 -18.43 15.20
C PHE A 330 6.66 -18.31 14.74
N ALA A 331 7.08 -17.07 14.54
CA ALA A 331 8.46 -16.73 14.14
C ALA A 331 8.84 -15.33 14.63
N HIS A 332 10.03 -14.89 14.26
CA HIS A 332 10.46 -13.49 14.40
C HIS A 332 10.95 -12.95 13.07
N VAL A 333 10.67 -11.67 12.82
CA VAL A 333 11.19 -10.94 11.67
C VAL A 333 11.93 -9.71 12.19
N ARG A 334 13.24 -9.65 11.99
CA ARG A 334 14.10 -8.61 12.57
C ARG A 334 13.87 -8.40 14.07
N GLY A 335 13.68 -9.50 14.81
CA GLY A 335 13.41 -9.52 16.25
C GLY A 335 11.96 -9.27 16.67
N CYS A 336 11.06 -8.90 15.76
CA CYS A 336 9.65 -8.72 16.04
C CYS A 336 8.94 -10.07 16.04
N PRO A 337 8.21 -10.45 17.12
CA PRO A 337 7.40 -11.68 17.11
C PRO A 337 6.24 -11.54 16.14
N VAL A 338 5.99 -12.59 15.35
CA VAL A 338 4.92 -12.63 14.35
C VAL A 338 4.23 -13.99 14.31
N GLY A 339 2.94 -13.97 14.03
CA GLY A 339 2.19 -15.14 13.56
C GLY A 339 2.14 -15.12 12.03
N ILE A 340 2.59 -16.18 11.40
CA ILE A 340 2.56 -16.32 9.93
C ILE A 340 1.38 -17.18 9.53
N VAL A 341 0.61 -16.71 8.54
CA VAL A 341 -0.47 -17.44 7.87
C VAL A 341 -0.14 -17.47 6.38
N ALA A 342 0.17 -18.63 5.83
CA ALA A 342 0.70 -18.75 4.48
C ALA A 342 -0.02 -19.85 3.68
N ASN A 343 -0.41 -19.55 2.44
CA ASN A 343 -1.03 -20.56 1.57
C ASN A 343 0.00 -21.56 1.06
N ASN A 344 -0.37 -22.83 1.11
CA ASN A 344 0.38 -23.95 0.56
C ASN A 344 -0.50 -24.81 -0.37
N GLY A 345 -1.48 -24.18 -0.99
CA GLY A 345 -2.46 -24.80 -1.87
C GLY A 345 -3.86 -24.23 -1.70
N VAL A 346 -4.85 -24.95 -2.19
CA VAL A 346 -6.28 -24.61 -2.09
C VAL A 346 -6.75 -24.66 -0.63
N LEU A 347 -7.64 -23.75 -0.23
CA LEU A 347 -8.21 -23.77 1.13
C LEU A 347 -9.35 -24.80 1.23
N PHE A 348 -9.12 -25.83 2.02
CA PHE A 348 -10.13 -26.80 2.47
C PHE A 348 -10.74 -26.38 3.81
N SER A 349 -11.79 -27.07 4.24
CA SER A 349 -12.47 -26.81 5.50
C SER A 349 -11.52 -26.85 6.71
N GLU A 350 -10.63 -27.83 6.74
CA GLU A 350 -9.64 -28.02 7.81
C GLU A 350 -8.62 -26.87 7.83
N ALA A 351 -8.18 -26.41 6.65
CA ALA A 351 -7.27 -25.29 6.52
C ALA A 351 -7.93 -23.99 7.03
N ALA A 352 -9.20 -23.76 6.70
CA ALA A 352 -9.96 -22.61 7.19
C ALA A 352 -10.16 -22.64 8.72
N GLN A 353 -10.47 -23.80 9.29
CA GLN A 353 -10.60 -23.98 10.75
C GLN A 353 -9.27 -23.73 11.47
N LYS A 354 -8.16 -24.26 10.91
CA LYS A 354 -6.80 -24.02 11.42
C LYS A 354 -6.45 -22.54 11.39
N GLY A 355 -6.74 -21.86 10.27
CA GLY A 355 -6.51 -20.44 10.11
C GLY A 355 -7.29 -19.60 11.12
N ALA A 356 -8.58 -19.87 11.30
CA ALA A 356 -9.41 -19.17 12.30
C ALA A 356 -8.83 -19.32 13.71
N HIS A 357 -8.56 -20.55 14.13
CA HIS A 357 -7.98 -20.82 15.45
C HIS A 357 -6.62 -20.13 15.66
N PHE A 358 -5.76 -20.13 14.64
CA PHE A 358 -4.45 -19.50 14.75
C PHE A 358 -4.55 -17.96 14.85
N VAL A 359 -5.46 -17.34 14.09
CA VAL A 359 -5.74 -15.90 14.21
C VAL A 359 -6.26 -15.53 15.59
N GLU A 360 -7.15 -16.35 16.19
CA GLU A 360 -7.64 -16.16 17.56
C GLU A 360 -6.50 -16.24 18.59
N LEU A 361 -5.60 -17.22 18.47
CA LEU A 361 -4.42 -17.34 19.33
C LEU A 361 -3.51 -16.12 19.25
N CYS A 362 -3.21 -15.63 18.02
CA CYS A 362 -2.41 -14.44 17.84
C CYS A 362 -3.09 -13.19 18.42
N SER A 363 -4.41 -13.09 18.24
CA SER A 363 -5.22 -11.99 18.79
C SER A 363 -5.16 -11.95 20.31
N GLN A 364 -5.36 -13.09 20.98
CA GLN A 364 -5.28 -13.21 22.44
C GLN A 364 -3.89 -12.84 22.98
N ARG A 365 -2.85 -13.24 22.25
CA ARG A 365 -1.45 -13.01 22.61
C ARG A 365 -0.90 -11.66 22.16
N LYS A 366 -1.70 -10.85 21.45
CA LYS A 366 -1.31 -9.57 20.86
C LYS A 366 -0.09 -9.69 19.93
N ILE A 367 -0.02 -10.78 19.16
CA ILE A 367 1.05 -11.04 18.20
C ILE A 367 0.61 -10.56 16.81
N PRO A 368 1.35 -9.66 16.14
CA PRO A 368 1.06 -9.24 14.78
C PRO A 368 1.01 -10.42 13.80
N LEU A 369 0.16 -10.31 12.78
CA LEU A 369 -0.04 -11.34 11.76
C LEU A 369 0.61 -10.94 10.43
N VAL A 370 1.35 -11.86 9.84
CA VAL A 370 1.87 -11.77 8.47
C VAL A 370 1.17 -12.80 7.59
N PHE A 371 0.49 -12.33 6.56
CA PHE A 371 -0.19 -13.16 5.56
C PHE A 371 0.66 -13.24 4.31
N LEU A 372 1.06 -14.47 3.93
CA LEU A 372 1.72 -14.75 2.65
C LEU A 372 0.68 -15.36 1.71
N GLN A 373 0.15 -14.53 0.81
CA GLN A 373 -0.91 -14.92 -0.11
C GLN A 373 -0.36 -15.61 -1.37
N ASN A 374 -0.74 -16.85 -1.57
CA ASN A 374 -0.67 -17.57 -2.83
C ASN A 374 -1.91 -18.46 -2.93
N ILE A 375 -3.09 -17.83 -3.10
CA ILE A 375 -4.39 -18.49 -3.00
C ILE A 375 -5.11 -18.53 -4.34
N THR A 376 -5.55 -19.72 -4.74
CA THR A 376 -6.40 -19.95 -5.91
C THR A 376 -7.89 -19.96 -5.57
N GLY A 377 -8.25 -20.07 -4.29
CA GLY A 377 -9.62 -20.05 -3.79
C GLY A 377 -9.89 -21.11 -2.70
N PHE A 378 -11.10 -21.11 -2.20
CA PHE A 378 -11.62 -22.24 -1.41
C PHE A 378 -11.96 -23.39 -2.35
N MET A 379 -11.87 -24.62 -1.82
CA MET A 379 -12.22 -25.80 -2.59
C MET A 379 -13.71 -25.79 -2.95
N VAL A 380 -14.05 -26.19 -4.15
CA VAL A 380 -15.42 -26.23 -4.68
C VAL A 380 -15.85 -27.65 -5.00
N GLY A 381 -17.15 -27.90 -5.05
CA GLY A 381 -17.73 -29.16 -5.43
C GLY A 381 -18.71 -29.71 -4.39
N ARG A 382 -19.63 -30.56 -4.84
CA ARG A 382 -20.76 -31.07 -4.04
C ARG A 382 -20.35 -31.63 -2.68
N LYS A 383 -19.24 -32.37 -2.62
CA LYS A 383 -18.72 -32.94 -1.39
C LYS A 383 -18.40 -31.84 -0.38
N TYR A 384 -17.63 -30.86 -0.77
CA TYR A 384 -17.13 -29.79 0.10
C TYR A 384 -18.25 -28.83 0.53
N GLU A 385 -19.20 -28.54 -0.37
CA GLU A 385 -20.39 -27.74 -0.02
C GLU A 385 -21.24 -28.46 1.02
N ASN A 386 -21.48 -29.76 0.86
CA ASN A 386 -22.25 -30.58 1.80
C ASN A 386 -21.54 -30.75 3.15
N GLU A 387 -20.20 -30.75 3.17
CA GLU A 387 -19.36 -30.78 4.39
C GLU A 387 -19.25 -29.41 5.06
N GLY A 388 -19.79 -28.34 4.44
CA GLY A 388 -19.90 -27.01 5.04
C GLY A 388 -18.68 -26.11 4.81
N ILE A 389 -18.03 -26.19 3.66
CA ILE A 389 -16.89 -25.32 3.30
C ILE A 389 -17.22 -23.83 3.45
N ALA A 390 -18.45 -23.39 3.09
CA ALA A 390 -18.89 -22.01 3.25
C ALA A 390 -18.88 -21.60 4.74
N ARG A 391 -19.35 -22.48 5.64
CA ARG A 391 -19.36 -22.24 7.09
C ARG A 391 -17.94 -22.16 7.67
N HIS A 392 -17.07 -23.08 7.28
CA HIS A 392 -15.69 -23.12 7.77
C HIS A 392 -14.84 -21.98 7.18
N GLY A 393 -15.03 -21.66 5.91
CA GLY A 393 -14.42 -20.48 5.27
C GLY A 393 -14.86 -19.19 5.96
N ALA A 394 -16.15 -19.04 6.26
CA ALA A 394 -16.68 -17.87 6.98
C ALA A 394 -16.07 -17.71 8.38
N LYS A 395 -15.73 -18.78 9.11
CA LYS A 395 -15.01 -18.66 10.39
C LYS A 395 -13.65 -17.99 10.23
N MET A 396 -12.86 -18.40 9.24
CA MET A 396 -11.56 -17.80 8.96
C MET A 396 -11.71 -16.33 8.55
N VAL A 397 -12.64 -16.03 7.65
CA VAL A 397 -12.94 -14.67 7.21
C VAL A 397 -13.38 -13.79 8.37
N THR A 398 -14.24 -14.30 9.27
CA THR A 398 -14.69 -13.58 10.48
C THR A 398 -13.52 -13.33 11.44
N ALA A 399 -12.67 -14.32 11.69
CA ALA A 399 -11.50 -14.15 12.55
C ALA A 399 -10.55 -13.08 12.01
N VAL A 400 -10.25 -13.10 10.70
CA VAL A 400 -9.39 -12.11 10.03
C VAL A 400 -10.01 -10.71 10.04
N ALA A 401 -11.34 -10.61 9.86
CA ALA A 401 -12.05 -9.33 9.88
C ALA A 401 -12.09 -8.69 11.28
N SER A 402 -12.23 -9.54 12.33
CA SER A 402 -12.48 -9.07 13.70
C SER A 402 -11.22 -8.82 14.52
N THR A 403 -10.06 -9.38 14.12
CA THR A 403 -8.82 -9.21 14.88
C THR A 403 -8.31 -7.79 14.84
N ASN A 404 -7.86 -7.27 15.98
CA ASN A 404 -7.25 -5.93 16.13
C ASN A 404 -5.72 -5.96 16.11
N VAL A 405 -5.08 -7.14 16.10
CA VAL A 405 -3.63 -7.19 15.91
C VAL A 405 -3.26 -6.68 14.52
N PRO A 406 -2.12 -5.99 14.36
CA PRO A 406 -1.65 -5.57 13.05
C PRO A 406 -1.58 -6.73 12.07
N LYS A 407 -2.16 -6.56 10.89
CA LYS A 407 -2.10 -7.50 9.76
C LYS A 407 -1.22 -6.89 8.67
N ILE A 408 -0.20 -7.62 8.25
CA ILE A 408 0.62 -7.26 7.09
C ILE A 408 0.40 -8.34 6.04
N THR A 409 0.00 -7.96 4.85
CA THR A 409 -0.24 -8.89 3.75
C THR A 409 0.81 -8.75 2.67
N MET A 410 1.35 -9.87 2.21
CA MET A 410 2.26 -9.95 1.09
C MET A 410 1.71 -10.94 0.07
N VAL A 411 1.36 -10.45 -1.12
CA VAL A 411 0.89 -11.28 -2.22
C VAL A 411 2.11 -11.83 -2.96
N VAL A 412 2.45 -13.07 -2.67
CA VAL A 412 3.65 -13.74 -3.21
C VAL A 412 3.35 -14.57 -4.48
N GLY A 413 2.08 -14.62 -4.88
CA GLY A 413 1.59 -15.35 -6.03
C GLY A 413 0.15 -14.98 -6.36
N GLY A 414 -0.74 -15.96 -6.45
CA GLY A 414 -2.15 -15.75 -6.72
C GLY A 414 -2.91 -15.14 -5.54
N SER A 415 -3.91 -14.30 -5.86
CA SER A 415 -4.89 -13.78 -4.91
C SER A 415 -6.27 -13.79 -5.57
N PHE A 416 -6.94 -14.96 -5.53
CA PHE A 416 -8.16 -15.19 -6.29
C PHE A 416 -9.37 -15.45 -5.38
N GLY A 417 -10.51 -14.86 -5.78
CA GLY A 417 -11.83 -15.10 -5.20
C GLY A 417 -11.92 -14.81 -3.70
N ALA A 418 -12.82 -15.50 -3.02
CA ALA A 418 -13.05 -15.33 -1.58
C ALA A 418 -11.87 -15.78 -0.70
N GLY A 419 -10.91 -16.52 -1.25
CA GLY A 419 -9.65 -16.84 -0.56
C GLY A 419 -8.86 -15.58 -0.20
N ASN A 420 -8.94 -14.52 -1.03
CA ASN A 420 -8.38 -13.20 -0.72
C ASN A 420 -8.89 -12.66 0.63
N TYR A 421 -10.16 -12.87 0.96
CA TYR A 421 -10.78 -12.38 2.20
C TYR A 421 -10.22 -13.09 3.43
N GLY A 422 -10.13 -14.43 3.39
CA GLY A 422 -9.53 -15.23 4.47
C GLY A 422 -8.03 -14.97 4.67
N MET A 423 -7.36 -14.42 3.66
CA MET A 423 -5.93 -14.11 3.69
C MET A 423 -5.64 -12.60 3.85
N ALA A 424 -6.55 -11.85 4.47
CA ALA A 424 -6.41 -10.42 4.74
C ALA A 424 -6.10 -9.59 3.49
N GLY A 425 -6.91 -9.75 2.43
CA GLY A 425 -6.84 -8.89 1.25
C GLY A 425 -7.23 -7.44 1.55
N ARG A 426 -7.15 -6.56 0.55
CA ARG A 426 -7.30 -5.11 0.71
C ARG A 426 -8.55 -4.68 1.50
N ALA A 427 -9.71 -5.31 1.23
CA ALA A 427 -10.97 -4.99 1.89
C ALA A 427 -11.00 -5.38 3.39
N TYR A 428 -10.04 -6.17 3.86
CA TYR A 428 -9.91 -6.62 5.26
C TYR A 428 -8.91 -5.79 6.05
N GLN A 429 -8.59 -4.61 5.55
CA GLN A 429 -7.81 -3.57 6.20
C GLN A 429 -6.48 -4.06 6.80
N PRO A 430 -5.59 -4.69 6.00
CA PRO A 430 -4.23 -4.88 6.46
C PRO A 430 -3.58 -3.51 6.65
N ARG A 431 -2.74 -3.37 7.70
CA ARG A 431 -1.97 -2.14 7.95
C ARG A 431 -1.13 -1.78 6.72
N PHE A 432 -0.53 -2.80 6.09
CA PHE A 432 0.17 -2.71 4.82
C PHE A 432 -0.13 -3.94 3.96
N MET A 433 -0.17 -3.73 2.65
CA MET A 433 -0.34 -4.80 1.67
C MET A 433 0.64 -4.61 0.52
N TRP A 434 1.53 -5.58 0.35
CA TRP A 434 2.59 -5.55 -0.67
C TRP A 434 2.39 -6.67 -1.67
N SER A 435 2.76 -6.42 -2.92
CA SER A 435 2.70 -7.40 -4.00
C SER A 435 4.09 -7.72 -4.54
N TRP A 436 4.29 -8.95 -5.01
CA TRP A 436 5.47 -9.33 -5.78
C TRP A 436 5.22 -9.15 -7.28
N PRO A 437 6.28 -9.03 -8.12
CA PRO A 437 6.13 -8.80 -9.55
C PRO A 437 5.41 -9.91 -10.31
N ASN A 438 5.46 -11.16 -9.81
CA ASN A 438 4.74 -12.32 -10.36
C ASN A 438 3.29 -12.44 -9.86
N SER A 439 2.84 -11.58 -8.93
CA SER A 439 1.51 -11.71 -8.34
C SER A 439 0.39 -11.48 -9.35
N ARG A 440 -0.78 -12.08 -9.07
CA ARG A 440 -2.02 -11.84 -9.82
C ARG A 440 -3.19 -11.72 -8.86
N ILE A 441 -4.07 -10.77 -9.11
CA ILE A 441 -5.29 -10.55 -8.31
C ILE A 441 -6.51 -10.48 -9.20
N SER A 442 -7.52 -11.32 -8.93
CA SER A 442 -8.79 -11.32 -9.66
C SER A 442 -9.86 -12.13 -8.91
N VAL A 443 -11.09 -12.08 -9.40
CA VAL A 443 -12.18 -12.95 -8.91
C VAL A 443 -11.85 -14.43 -9.16
N MET A 444 -11.25 -14.75 -10.31
CA MET A 444 -10.79 -16.10 -10.70
C MET A 444 -9.78 -15.99 -11.83
N GLY A 445 -9.12 -17.07 -12.20
CA GLY A 445 -8.23 -17.09 -13.37
C GLY A 445 -8.99 -16.82 -14.69
N GLY A 446 -8.34 -16.15 -15.66
CA GLY A 446 -8.95 -15.77 -16.93
C GLY A 446 -9.48 -16.95 -17.73
N GLU A 447 -8.74 -18.05 -17.79
CA GLU A 447 -9.19 -19.31 -18.42
C GLU A 447 -10.46 -19.87 -17.77
N GLN A 448 -10.51 -19.86 -16.44
CA GLN A 448 -11.67 -20.32 -15.68
C GLN A 448 -12.90 -19.43 -15.96
N ALA A 449 -12.73 -18.11 -15.92
CA ALA A 449 -13.81 -17.16 -16.22
C ALA A 449 -14.35 -17.33 -17.64
N ALA A 450 -13.46 -17.42 -18.62
CA ALA A 450 -13.82 -17.65 -20.01
C ALA A 450 -14.51 -19.02 -20.22
N GLY A 451 -14.06 -20.06 -19.51
CA GLY A 451 -14.68 -21.37 -19.51
C GLY A 451 -16.11 -21.37 -18.99
N VAL A 452 -16.38 -20.67 -17.88
CA VAL A 452 -17.73 -20.53 -17.33
C VAL A 452 -18.67 -19.84 -18.34
N LEU A 453 -18.23 -18.73 -18.92
CA LEU A 453 -19.02 -18.00 -19.93
C LEU A 453 -19.26 -18.84 -21.19
N ALA A 454 -18.25 -19.59 -21.65
CA ALA A 454 -18.36 -20.49 -22.79
C ALA A 454 -19.36 -21.62 -22.54
N THR A 455 -19.35 -22.21 -21.33
CA THR A 455 -20.31 -23.26 -20.95
C THR A 455 -21.74 -22.75 -21.03
N VAL A 456 -22.03 -21.58 -20.46
CA VAL A 456 -23.37 -20.97 -20.49
C VAL A 456 -23.81 -20.70 -21.94
N ARG A 457 -22.91 -20.22 -22.81
CA ARG A 457 -23.20 -19.95 -24.22
C ARG A 457 -23.40 -21.24 -24.98
N ARG A 458 -22.56 -22.27 -24.77
CA ARG A 458 -22.70 -23.58 -25.41
C ARG A 458 -24.04 -24.21 -25.10
N ASP A 459 -24.44 -24.26 -23.83
CA ASP A 459 -25.72 -24.80 -23.38
C ASP A 459 -26.92 -24.06 -24.03
N GLY A 460 -26.76 -22.76 -24.32
CA GLY A 460 -27.76 -21.95 -25.03
C GLY A 460 -27.89 -22.36 -26.51
N ILE A 461 -26.74 -22.54 -27.18
CA ILE A 461 -26.68 -22.93 -28.60
C ILE A 461 -27.25 -24.34 -28.78
N GLU A 462 -26.84 -25.30 -27.93
CA GLU A 462 -27.32 -26.69 -27.99
C GLU A 462 -28.81 -26.80 -27.72
N ARG A 463 -29.36 -26.04 -26.77
CA ARG A 463 -30.80 -25.95 -26.53
C ARG A 463 -31.58 -25.39 -27.73
N ALA A 464 -30.96 -24.52 -28.53
CA ALA A 464 -31.53 -24.00 -29.76
C ALA A 464 -31.35 -24.92 -30.99
N GLY A 465 -30.71 -26.12 -30.79
CA GLY A 465 -30.46 -27.09 -31.85
C GLY A 465 -29.26 -26.75 -32.74
N GLY A 466 -28.41 -25.80 -32.31
CA GLY A 466 -27.19 -25.42 -33.02
C GLY A 466 -25.96 -26.21 -32.56
N THR A 467 -24.86 -26.04 -33.30
CA THR A 467 -23.52 -26.55 -32.94
C THR A 467 -22.54 -25.39 -32.80
N TRP A 468 -21.56 -25.53 -31.97
CA TRP A 468 -20.52 -24.52 -31.73
C TRP A 468 -19.15 -25.14 -31.95
N SER A 469 -18.38 -24.61 -32.91
CA SER A 469 -17.06 -25.16 -33.22
C SER A 469 -16.05 -24.83 -32.10
N ALA A 470 -14.97 -25.62 -32.00
CA ALA A 470 -13.89 -25.35 -31.06
C ALA A 470 -13.16 -24.05 -31.38
N GLU A 471 -13.08 -23.65 -32.65
CA GLU A 471 -12.49 -22.40 -33.10
C GLU A 471 -13.34 -21.19 -32.65
N ASP A 472 -14.65 -21.23 -32.91
CA ASP A 472 -15.58 -20.17 -32.45
C ASP A 472 -15.56 -20.04 -30.92
N GLU A 473 -15.45 -21.16 -30.21
CA GLU A 473 -15.35 -21.13 -28.75
C GLU A 473 -14.03 -20.50 -28.29
N ALA A 474 -12.91 -20.82 -28.92
CA ALA A 474 -11.62 -20.22 -28.62
C ALA A 474 -11.64 -18.70 -28.88
N ASP A 475 -12.22 -18.28 -30.00
CA ASP A 475 -12.38 -16.85 -30.34
C ASP A 475 -13.28 -16.13 -29.35
N PHE A 476 -14.35 -16.77 -28.90
CA PHE A 476 -15.21 -16.23 -27.85
C PHE A 476 -14.49 -16.06 -26.49
N LYS A 477 -13.64 -17.01 -26.12
CA LYS A 477 -12.90 -16.99 -24.85
C LYS A 477 -11.78 -15.95 -24.84
N ARG A 478 -11.10 -15.71 -25.94
CA ARG A 478 -9.88 -14.88 -26.04
C ARG A 478 -10.02 -13.50 -25.44
N PRO A 479 -11.04 -12.67 -25.77
CA PRO A 479 -11.16 -11.33 -25.18
C PRO A 479 -11.28 -11.34 -23.65
N THR A 480 -11.98 -12.35 -23.10
CA THR A 480 -12.12 -12.51 -21.65
C THR A 480 -10.78 -12.85 -21.00
N ILE A 481 -10.04 -13.79 -21.56
CA ILE A 481 -8.71 -14.19 -21.07
C ILE A 481 -7.77 -12.98 -21.07
N GLU A 482 -7.65 -12.27 -22.20
CA GLU A 482 -6.79 -11.09 -22.34
C GLU A 482 -7.17 -9.97 -21.35
N MET A 483 -8.48 -9.74 -21.14
CA MET A 483 -8.96 -8.76 -20.17
C MET A 483 -8.53 -9.14 -18.75
N PHE A 484 -8.73 -10.39 -18.34
CA PHE A 484 -8.36 -10.89 -17.01
C PHE A 484 -6.84 -10.87 -16.79
N GLU A 485 -6.05 -11.27 -17.76
CA GLU A 485 -4.58 -11.22 -17.69
C GLU A 485 -4.10 -9.78 -17.48
N ARG A 486 -4.61 -8.84 -18.26
CA ARG A 486 -4.29 -7.42 -18.12
C ARG A 486 -4.70 -6.86 -16.76
N GLN A 487 -5.94 -7.14 -16.32
CA GLN A 487 -6.50 -6.56 -15.09
C GLN A 487 -5.96 -7.21 -13.82
N SER A 488 -5.51 -8.45 -13.87
CA SER A 488 -4.89 -9.13 -12.74
C SER A 488 -3.41 -8.79 -12.54
N HIS A 489 -2.78 -8.13 -13.52
CA HIS A 489 -1.35 -7.80 -13.49
C HIS A 489 -1.00 -6.86 -12.31
N PRO A 490 0.12 -7.06 -11.59
CA PRO A 490 0.45 -6.28 -10.40
C PRO A 490 0.60 -4.78 -10.70
N LEU A 491 1.13 -4.36 -11.85
CA LEU A 491 1.18 -2.94 -12.21
C LEU A 491 -0.22 -2.34 -12.43
N TYR A 492 -1.17 -3.12 -12.96
CA TYR A 492 -2.56 -2.66 -13.10
C TYR A 492 -3.22 -2.46 -11.73
N ALA A 493 -3.00 -3.40 -10.81
CA ALA A 493 -3.49 -3.36 -9.44
C ALA A 493 -2.88 -2.20 -8.64
N SER A 494 -1.55 -2.10 -8.65
CA SER A 494 -0.80 -1.07 -7.92
C SER A 494 -1.05 0.34 -8.47
N ALA A 495 -1.22 0.47 -9.79
CA ALA A 495 -1.63 1.74 -10.40
C ALA A 495 -2.97 2.27 -9.83
N ARG A 496 -3.83 1.37 -9.36
CA ARG A 496 -5.15 1.66 -8.76
C ARG A 496 -5.16 1.61 -7.24
N LEU A 497 -3.97 1.44 -6.62
CA LEU A 497 -3.80 1.33 -5.16
C LEU A 497 -4.64 0.19 -4.56
N TRP A 498 -4.68 -0.97 -5.25
CA TRP A 498 -5.24 -2.19 -4.66
C TRP A 498 -4.26 -2.86 -3.70
N ASP A 499 -2.99 -2.45 -3.76
CA ASP A 499 -1.93 -2.70 -2.80
C ASP A 499 -1.24 -1.38 -2.40
N ASP A 500 -0.22 -1.46 -1.55
CA ASP A 500 0.60 -0.31 -1.16
C ASP A 500 1.90 -0.22 -1.99
N GLY A 501 2.15 -1.19 -2.86
CA GLY A 501 3.24 -1.20 -3.82
C GLY A 501 3.74 -2.59 -4.19
N ILE A 502 4.49 -2.64 -5.27
CA ILE A 502 5.17 -3.85 -5.74
C ILE A 502 6.62 -3.79 -5.23
N ILE A 503 7.03 -4.84 -4.54
CA ILE A 503 8.37 -4.93 -3.95
C ILE A 503 9.25 -5.98 -4.63
N ASP A 504 10.55 -5.79 -4.55
CA ASP A 504 11.50 -6.86 -4.87
C ASP A 504 11.38 -7.98 -3.82
N PRO A 505 11.12 -9.24 -4.23
CA PRO A 505 10.99 -10.36 -3.30
C PRO A 505 12.18 -10.54 -2.36
N ARG A 506 13.39 -10.17 -2.80
CA ARG A 506 14.61 -10.21 -1.99
C ARG A 506 14.57 -9.26 -0.79
N ARG A 507 13.75 -8.20 -0.89
CA ARG A 507 13.56 -7.20 0.19
C ARG A 507 12.37 -7.50 1.09
N ALA A 508 11.72 -8.66 0.90
CA ALA A 508 10.51 -9.04 1.65
C ALA A 508 10.69 -8.92 3.16
N ARG A 509 11.83 -9.40 3.69
CA ARG A 509 12.14 -9.33 5.13
C ARG A 509 12.23 -7.89 5.64
N ASP A 510 12.92 -7.00 4.91
CA ASP A 510 13.08 -5.60 5.30
C ASP A 510 11.77 -4.84 5.24
N VAL A 511 10.99 -5.05 4.17
CA VAL A 511 9.67 -4.43 4.01
C VAL A 511 8.69 -4.88 5.09
N LEU A 512 8.68 -6.17 5.43
CA LEU A 512 7.90 -6.68 6.57
C LEU A 512 8.33 -6.04 7.88
N ALA A 513 9.63 -5.94 8.13
CA ALA A 513 10.16 -5.33 9.36
C ALA A 513 9.78 -3.86 9.50
N LEU A 514 9.88 -3.08 8.42
CA LEU A 514 9.47 -1.67 8.39
C LEU A 514 7.96 -1.53 8.59
N SER A 515 7.16 -2.38 7.93
CA SER A 515 5.71 -2.41 8.08
C SER A 515 5.28 -2.76 9.51
N LEU A 516 5.93 -3.75 10.13
CA LEU A 516 5.70 -4.13 11.52
C LEU A 516 6.11 -3.01 12.47
N SER A 517 7.28 -2.40 12.26
CA SER A 517 7.76 -1.28 13.07
C SER A 517 6.76 -0.14 13.06
N ALA A 518 6.32 0.30 11.88
CA ALA A 518 5.31 1.35 11.75
C ALA A 518 3.98 0.96 12.41
N SER A 519 3.53 -0.27 12.21
CA SER A 519 2.25 -0.76 12.77
C SER A 519 2.23 -0.83 14.30
N LEU A 520 3.38 -0.98 14.92
CA LEU A 520 3.54 -1.05 16.38
C LEU A 520 3.77 0.34 17.04
N CYS A 521 3.61 1.43 16.29
CA CYS A 521 3.51 2.78 16.86
C CYS A 521 2.14 3.06 17.49
N ALA A 522 1.10 2.29 17.13
CA ALA A 522 -0.18 2.27 17.81
C ALA A 522 -0.24 1.14 18.85
N PRO A 523 -1.01 1.30 19.93
CA PRO A 523 -1.31 0.20 20.84
C PRO A 523 -2.11 -0.89 20.12
N ILE A 524 -1.98 -2.14 20.54
CA ILE A 524 -2.82 -3.23 20.07
C ILE A 524 -4.06 -3.31 20.96
N GLU A 525 -5.19 -2.93 20.39
CA GLU A 525 -6.49 -2.93 21.05
C GLU A 525 -6.96 -4.36 21.38
N GLU A 526 -7.85 -4.50 22.37
CA GLU A 526 -8.48 -5.78 22.70
C GLU A 526 -9.36 -6.26 21.54
N THR A 527 -9.14 -7.49 21.11
CA THR A 527 -9.97 -8.11 20.08
C THR A 527 -11.26 -8.67 20.68
N ARG A 528 -12.38 -8.36 20.03
CA ARG A 528 -13.68 -8.99 20.33
C ARG A 528 -14.19 -9.64 19.06
N PHE A 529 -14.33 -10.95 19.10
CA PHE A 529 -14.91 -11.70 18.00
C PHE A 529 -16.43 -11.67 18.05
N GLY A 530 -17.04 -11.62 16.86
CA GLY A 530 -18.48 -11.82 16.70
C GLY A 530 -18.86 -13.30 16.85
N VAL A 531 -20.11 -13.63 16.53
CA VAL A 531 -20.60 -15.01 16.59
C VAL A 531 -20.06 -15.80 15.40
N PHE A 532 -19.34 -16.87 15.68
CA PHE A 532 -18.97 -17.87 14.68
C PHE A 532 -20.12 -18.87 14.50
N ARG A 533 -20.52 -19.12 13.25
CA ARG A 533 -21.49 -20.16 12.93
C ARG A 533 -20.82 -21.54 13.08
N MET A 534 -21.38 -22.42 13.92
CA MET A 534 -20.88 -23.77 14.18
C MET A 534 -21.43 -24.82 13.20
#